data_f04fe1ad5a98f7820b2e27e9e6dedbce
#
_entry.id   f04fe1ad5a98f7820b2e27e9e6dedbce
#
_cell.length_a   1.000
_cell.length_b   1.000
_cell.length_c   1.000
_cell.angle_alpha   90.00
_cell.angle_beta   90.00
_cell.angle_gamma   90.00
#
_symmetry.space_group_name_H-M   'P 1'
#
loop_
_entity.id
_entity.type
_entity.pdbx_description
1 polymer ?
#
loop_
_entity_poly.entity_id
_entity_poly.type
_entity_poly.pdbx_seq_one_letter_code
_entity_poly.pdbx_strand_id
1 'polypeptide(L)'
;MRKTTPTLITPRAADLGHGLTVRRLLPAAAQRSVGPFVFFDHAGPVTLAAEDTRAADVRPHPHIGLATVSYLLSGEIIHRDSLGTLARIQPGAVNWMTAGRGITHSERFEHPASFAGGGLELLQSWVALPEALEECEPAFAHTPADALPVHESAGLWLRVIAGTVYGHTSPVHTLSPLFYVHAALQRGAELPLPTGYSERAAYVAHGEIEHEGARYTAGQMLVFAPDATGAITAPDAATVMLLGGEPLGSRHLFWNFVSSRKERIEQAKADWRAGRFALPPDEDRKSTRLNSSH
;
A
#
# COMPACT_ATOMS: atom_id res chain seq x y z
N MET A 1 5.11 -26.16 -21.57
CA MET A 1 4.81 -25.54 -20.26
C MET A 1 3.33 -25.17 -20.25
N ARG A 2 2.56 -25.51 -19.22
CA ARG A 2 1.18 -25.02 -19.07
C ARG A 2 1.25 -23.51 -18.84
N LYS A 3 0.57 -22.73 -19.70
CA LYS A 3 0.35 -21.31 -19.43
C LYS A 3 -0.56 -21.21 -18.21
N THR A 4 -0.06 -20.63 -17.13
CA THR A 4 -0.83 -20.39 -15.91
C THR A 4 -1.34 -18.96 -15.94
N THR A 5 -2.53 -18.77 -16.52
CA THR A 5 -3.15 -17.44 -16.58
C THR A 5 -3.25 -16.84 -15.16
N PRO A 6 -2.73 -15.64 -14.92
CA PRO A 6 -2.83 -15.01 -13.61
C PRO A 6 -4.29 -14.70 -13.26
N THR A 7 -4.61 -14.68 -11.96
CA THR A 7 -5.89 -14.14 -11.50
C THR A 7 -5.88 -12.63 -11.68
N LEU A 8 -6.83 -12.14 -12.48
CA LEU A 8 -6.95 -10.70 -12.75
C LEU A 8 -7.88 -10.04 -11.72
N ILE A 9 -7.38 -8.99 -11.09
CA ILE A 9 -8.17 -8.09 -10.24
C ILE A 9 -8.34 -6.77 -10.97
N THR A 10 -9.58 -6.37 -11.20
CA THR A 10 -9.93 -5.04 -11.69
C THR A 10 -10.29 -4.14 -10.51
N PRO A 11 -9.92 -2.85 -10.54
CA PRO A 11 -10.17 -1.96 -9.42
C PRO A 11 -11.67 -1.69 -9.27
N ARG A 12 -12.08 -1.48 -8.02
CA ARG A 12 -13.35 -0.84 -7.70
C ARG A 12 -13.08 0.59 -7.22
N ALA A 13 -13.91 1.53 -7.63
CA ALA A 13 -13.84 2.88 -7.11
C ALA A 13 -14.29 2.88 -5.64
N ALA A 14 -13.53 3.57 -4.79
CA ALA A 14 -13.91 3.85 -3.42
C ALA A 14 -13.73 5.35 -3.16
N ASP A 15 -14.77 5.99 -2.64
CA ASP A 15 -14.74 7.41 -2.30
C ASP A 15 -14.26 7.58 -0.85
N LEU A 16 -13.13 8.24 -0.66
CA LEU A 16 -12.61 8.60 0.67
C LEU A 16 -13.19 9.91 1.19
N GLY A 17 -14.02 10.58 0.40
CA GLY A 17 -14.65 11.86 0.69
C GLY A 17 -13.90 13.04 0.01
N HIS A 18 -14.64 14.16 -0.14
CA HIS A 18 -14.12 15.43 -0.65
C HIS A 18 -13.39 15.34 -2.01
N GLY A 19 -13.89 14.48 -2.92
CA GLY A 19 -13.33 14.31 -4.26
C GLY A 19 -12.12 13.38 -4.35
N LEU A 20 -11.66 12.82 -3.24
CA LEU A 20 -10.57 11.84 -3.23
C LEU A 20 -11.12 10.45 -3.49
N THR A 21 -11.12 10.05 -4.76
CA THR A 21 -11.50 8.70 -5.18
C THR A 21 -10.26 7.84 -5.36
N VAL A 22 -10.31 6.60 -4.87
CA VAL A 22 -9.23 5.62 -5.00
C VAL A 22 -9.65 4.42 -5.84
N ARG A 23 -8.69 3.80 -6.49
CA ARG A 23 -8.79 2.49 -7.14
C ARG A 23 -8.42 1.43 -6.11
N ARG A 24 -9.39 0.70 -5.58
CA ARG A 24 -9.17 -0.36 -4.60
C ARG A 24 -9.01 -1.71 -5.27
N LEU A 25 -7.88 -2.37 -5.03
CA LEU A 25 -7.53 -3.68 -5.59
C LEU A 25 -7.71 -4.80 -4.57
N LEU A 26 -7.25 -4.59 -3.34
CA LEU A 26 -7.39 -5.55 -2.24
C LEU A 26 -8.19 -4.94 -1.09
N PRO A 27 -9.01 -5.73 -0.40
CA PRO A 27 -9.40 -7.11 -0.72
C PRO A 27 -10.37 -7.17 -1.93
N ALA A 28 -10.24 -8.21 -2.74
CA ALA A 28 -11.17 -8.50 -3.83
C ALA A 28 -11.85 -9.86 -3.63
N ALA A 29 -13.00 -10.08 -4.30
CA ALA A 29 -13.71 -11.35 -4.22
C ALA A 29 -12.86 -12.53 -4.76
N ALA A 30 -12.08 -12.27 -5.83
CA ALA A 30 -11.21 -13.26 -6.45
C ALA A 30 -9.94 -13.54 -5.62
N GLN A 31 -9.47 -12.55 -4.85
CA GLN A 31 -8.25 -12.64 -4.06
C GLN A 31 -8.33 -11.68 -2.88
N ARG A 32 -8.31 -12.21 -1.67
CA ARG A 32 -8.45 -11.37 -0.47
C ARG A 32 -7.14 -10.72 -0.03
N SER A 33 -6.01 -11.36 -0.31
CA SER A 33 -4.67 -10.91 0.04
C SER A 33 -3.64 -11.41 -0.96
N VAL A 34 -2.46 -10.82 -0.98
CA VAL A 34 -1.29 -11.32 -1.70
C VAL A 34 -0.13 -11.36 -0.71
N GLY A 35 0.28 -12.56 -0.30
CA GLY A 35 1.15 -12.73 0.86
C GLY A 35 0.54 -12.03 2.08
N PRO A 36 1.30 -11.19 2.79
CA PRO A 36 0.78 -10.44 3.93
C PRO A 36 -0.01 -9.18 3.55
N PHE A 37 -0.06 -8.78 2.27
CA PHE A 37 -0.80 -7.60 1.82
C PHE A 37 -2.31 -7.89 1.79
N VAL A 38 -3.05 -7.28 2.72
CA VAL A 38 -4.51 -7.47 2.89
C VAL A 38 -5.33 -6.29 2.34
N PHE A 39 -4.65 -5.22 1.95
CA PHE A 39 -5.27 -4.02 1.40
C PHE A 39 -4.33 -3.34 0.41
N PHE A 40 -4.89 -2.82 -0.68
CA PHE A 40 -4.14 -2.06 -1.68
C PHE A 40 -5.05 -1.06 -2.39
N ASP A 41 -4.78 0.23 -2.17
CA ASP A 41 -5.44 1.35 -2.83
C ASP A 41 -4.42 2.17 -3.64
N HIS A 42 -4.88 2.70 -4.77
CA HIS A 42 -4.17 3.69 -5.56
C HIS A 42 -5.03 4.94 -5.68
N ALA A 43 -4.63 6.01 -5.01
CA ALA A 43 -5.22 7.33 -5.11
C ALA A 43 -4.55 8.15 -6.20
N GLY A 44 -5.31 8.81 -7.03
CA GLY A 44 -4.82 9.71 -8.05
C GLY A 44 -4.36 9.05 -9.36
N PRO A 45 -3.59 9.80 -10.21
CA PRO A 45 -3.20 11.19 -9.97
C PRO A 45 -4.41 12.13 -9.86
N VAL A 46 -4.42 12.99 -8.84
CA VAL A 46 -5.49 13.96 -8.60
C VAL A 46 -4.91 15.33 -8.24
N THR A 47 -5.43 16.37 -8.88
CA THR A 47 -5.13 17.75 -8.52
C THR A 47 -6.31 18.31 -7.75
N LEU A 48 -6.06 18.74 -6.51
CA LEU A 48 -7.05 19.41 -5.67
C LEU A 48 -6.80 20.92 -5.74
N ALA A 49 -7.88 21.70 -5.78
CA ALA A 49 -7.76 23.14 -5.61
C ALA A 49 -7.22 23.46 -4.22
N ALA A 50 -6.50 24.57 -4.07
CA ALA A 50 -5.87 24.94 -2.79
C ALA A 50 -6.88 25.05 -1.64
N GLU A 51 -8.08 25.52 -1.92
CA GLU A 51 -9.20 25.61 -0.99
C GLU A 51 -9.77 24.24 -0.57
N ASP A 52 -9.64 23.22 -1.42
CA ASP A 52 -10.20 21.89 -1.20
C ASP A 52 -9.21 20.94 -0.49
N THR A 53 -7.91 21.26 -0.45
CA THR A 53 -6.89 20.37 0.08
C THR A 53 -7.15 19.97 1.52
N ARG A 54 -7.55 20.92 2.38
CA ARG A 54 -7.90 20.64 3.78
C ARG A 54 -9.18 19.81 3.94
N ALA A 55 -10.09 19.89 2.98
CA ALA A 55 -11.30 19.08 2.99
C ALA A 55 -10.98 17.62 2.68
N ALA A 56 -9.92 17.35 1.90
CA ALA A 56 -9.43 16.02 1.58
C ALA A 56 -8.59 15.37 2.70
N ASP A 57 -8.26 16.10 3.78
CA ASP A 57 -7.53 15.57 4.93
C ASP A 57 -8.17 14.30 5.47
N VAL A 58 -7.38 13.25 5.64
CA VAL A 58 -7.82 12.02 6.32
C VAL A 58 -7.69 12.23 7.82
N ARG A 59 -8.85 12.36 8.46
CA ARG A 59 -8.95 12.65 9.90
C ARG A 59 -8.45 11.50 10.76
N PRO A 60 -8.17 11.75 12.06
CA PRO A 60 -7.70 10.72 12.98
C PRO A 60 -8.55 9.45 12.95
N HIS A 61 -7.92 8.34 12.68
CA HIS A 61 -8.51 7.01 12.63
C HIS A 61 -7.53 5.96 13.16
N PRO A 62 -8.02 4.90 13.81
CA PRO A 62 -7.18 3.89 14.45
C PRO A 62 -6.92 2.71 13.53
N HIS A 63 -5.79 2.02 13.79
CA HIS A 63 -5.45 0.72 13.21
C HIS A 63 -5.04 -0.25 14.30
N ILE A 64 -5.24 -1.56 14.09
CA ILE A 64 -4.70 -2.67 14.87
C ILE A 64 -4.27 -3.82 13.94
N GLY A 65 -3.29 -4.62 14.36
CA GLY A 65 -2.93 -5.92 13.77
C GLY A 65 -2.34 -5.86 12.36
N LEU A 66 -1.96 -4.68 11.91
CA LEU A 66 -1.39 -4.43 10.57
C LEU A 66 -0.27 -3.39 10.62
N ALA A 67 0.45 -3.26 9.52
CA ALA A 67 1.22 -2.07 9.20
C ALA A 67 0.58 -1.33 8.02
N THR A 68 0.46 0.01 8.08
CA THR A 68 0.15 0.84 6.92
C THR A 68 1.44 1.21 6.20
N VAL A 69 1.40 1.17 4.89
CA VAL A 69 2.53 1.51 4.02
C VAL A 69 2.08 2.55 3.02
N SER A 70 2.58 3.78 3.18
CA SER A 70 2.32 4.88 2.26
C SER A 70 3.54 5.11 1.36
N TYR A 71 3.33 5.08 0.05
CA TYR A 71 4.36 5.32 -0.97
C TYR A 71 3.81 6.26 -2.03
N LEU A 72 4.45 7.41 -2.23
CA LEU A 72 4.00 8.41 -3.19
C LEU A 72 4.75 8.28 -4.51
N LEU A 73 4.00 8.37 -5.61
CA LEU A 73 4.55 8.61 -6.95
C LEU A 73 4.66 10.11 -7.23
N SER A 74 3.72 10.93 -6.69
CA SER A 74 3.77 12.39 -6.75
C SER A 74 3.03 13.02 -5.55
N GLY A 75 3.29 14.31 -5.32
CA GLY A 75 2.65 15.07 -4.23
C GLY A 75 3.36 14.92 -2.88
N GLU A 76 2.66 15.27 -1.82
CA GLU A 76 3.17 15.25 -0.46
C GLU A 76 2.04 15.01 0.54
N ILE A 77 2.33 14.28 1.61
CA ILE A 77 1.42 14.05 2.74
C ILE A 77 2.17 14.29 4.05
N ILE A 78 1.50 14.88 5.01
CA ILE A 78 1.98 14.99 6.39
C ILE A 78 1.25 13.93 7.23
N HIS A 79 2.01 12.99 7.74
CA HIS A 79 1.56 11.98 8.69
C HIS A 79 1.69 12.52 10.13
N ARG A 80 0.65 12.30 10.94
CA ARG A 80 0.65 12.55 12.39
C ARG A 80 0.08 11.34 13.09
N ASP A 81 0.68 10.90 14.21
CA ASP A 81 0.17 9.74 14.95
C ASP A 81 0.16 9.92 16.46
N SER A 82 -0.46 8.96 17.15
CA SER A 82 -0.61 8.97 18.61
C SER A 82 0.69 8.68 19.37
N LEU A 83 1.80 8.38 18.68
CA LEU A 83 3.14 8.31 19.28
C LEU A 83 3.81 9.69 19.33
N GLY A 84 3.17 10.72 18.76
CA GLY A 84 3.72 12.05 18.61
C GLY A 84 4.57 12.23 17.36
N THR A 85 4.51 11.29 16.42
CA THR A 85 5.21 11.42 15.15
C THR A 85 4.58 12.52 14.30
N LEU A 86 5.43 13.34 13.69
CA LEU A 86 5.12 14.28 12.62
C LEU A 86 6.10 14.00 11.49
N ALA A 87 5.64 13.42 10.39
CA ALA A 87 6.49 13.03 9.29
C ALA A 87 5.92 13.46 7.93
N ARG A 88 6.76 14.12 7.14
CA ARG A 88 6.46 14.45 5.75
C ARG A 88 6.87 13.28 4.89
N ILE A 89 5.98 12.82 4.01
CA ILE A 89 6.32 11.86 2.96
C ILE A 89 6.34 12.55 1.60
N GLN A 90 7.40 12.29 0.85
CA GLN A 90 7.64 12.81 -0.50
C GLN A 90 7.77 11.65 -1.50
N PRO A 91 7.70 11.93 -2.82
CA PRO A 91 7.77 10.89 -3.84
C PRO A 91 9.00 9.98 -3.70
N GLY A 92 8.76 8.69 -3.78
CA GLY A 92 9.78 7.66 -3.68
C GLY A 92 10.24 7.31 -2.27
N ALA A 93 9.86 8.08 -1.24
CA ALA A 93 10.04 7.70 0.16
C ALA A 93 8.93 6.76 0.62
N VAL A 94 9.14 6.05 1.72
CA VAL A 94 8.14 5.19 2.33
C VAL A 94 7.93 5.52 3.81
N ASN A 95 6.66 5.65 4.20
CA ASN A 95 6.24 5.62 5.60
C ASN A 95 5.70 4.23 5.93
N TRP A 96 6.23 3.63 6.97
CA TRP A 96 5.82 2.33 7.50
C TRP A 96 5.37 2.48 8.95
N MET A 97 4.06 2.43 9.16
CA MET A 97 3.46 2.53 10.49
C MET A 97 2.96 1.16 10.94
N THR A 98 3.67 0.52 11.85
CA THR A 98 3.23 -0.73 12.50
C THR A 98 2.22 -0.39 13.58
N ALA A 99 0.97 -0.82 13.40
CA ALA A 99 -0.11 -0.50 14.33
C ALA A 99 -0.06 -1.40 15.58
N GLY A 100 0.35 -2.65 15.45
CA GLY A 100 0.41 -3.58 16.57
C GLY A 100 -0.90 -3.62 17.36
N ARG A 101 -0.82 -3.47 18.68
CA ARG A 101 -1.99 -3.44 19.57
C ARG A 101 -2.92 -2.23 19.35
N GLY A 102 -2.45 -1.17 18.70
CA GLY A 102 -3.26 -0.01 18.32
C GLY A 102 -2.49 1.28 18.20
N ILE A 103 -2.74 2.00 17.11
CA ILE A 103 -2.24 3.35 16.85
C ILE A 103 -3.34 4.15 16.16
N THR A 104 -3.40 5.45 16.43
CA THR A 104 -4.26 6.38 15.70
C THR A 104 -3.39 7.33 14.91
N HIS A 105 -3.74 7.57 13.65
CA HIS A 105 -3.04 8.55 12.83
C HIS A 105 -4.00 9.38 11.98
N SER A 106 -3.47 10.47 11.43
CA SER A 106 -4.11 11.31 10.43
C SER A 106 -3.13 11.61 9.29
N GLU A 107 -3.68 11.88 8.11
CA GLU A 107 -2.93 12.27 6.92
C GLU A 107 -3.43 13.63 6.46
N ARG A 108 -2.51 14.60 6.33
CA ARG A 108 -2.81 15.99 6.06
C ARG A 108 -2.18 16.46 4.76
N PHE A 109 -2.94 17.23 4.02
CA PHE A 109 -2.52 17.87 2.78
C PHE A 109 -2.27 19.37 3.04
N GLU A 110 -1.21 19.66 3.81
CA GLU A 110 -0.96 21.01 4.33
C GLU A 110 -0.33 21.96 3.29
N HIS A 111 0.26 21.41 2.23
CA HIS A 111 1.00 22.21 1.25
C HIS A 111 0.36 22.10 -0.15
N PRO A 112 -0.62 22.99 -0.47
CA PRO A 112 -1.29 22.95 -1.77
C PRO A 112 -0.34 23.03 -2.97
N ALA A 113 0.82 23.69 -2.83
CA ALA A 113 1.83 23.74 -3.88
C ALA A 113 2.40 22.36 -4.26
N SER A 114 2.32 21.36 -3.36
CA SER A 114 2.72 19.98 -3.64
C SER A 114 1.83 19.30 -4.68
N PHE A 115 0.64 19.85 -4.91
CA PHE A 115 -0.28 19.38 -5.96
C PHE A 115 -0.03 20.07 -7.31
N ALA A 116 0.78 21.15 -7.34
CA ALA A 116 1.12 21.80 -8.58
C ALA A 116 2.06 20.93 -9.43
N GLY A 117 1.71 20.79 -10.72
CA GLY A 117 2.58 20.10 -11.70
C GLY A 117 2.48 18.57 -11.76
N GLY A 118 1.65 17.91 -10.94
CA GLY A 118 1.49 16.44 -11.00
C GLY A 118 0.38 15.93 -10.10
N GLY A 119 -0.06 16.77 -9.16
CA GLY A 119 -1.07 16.39 -8.19
C GLY A 119 -0.56 15.37 -7.18
N LEU A 120 -1.50 14.79 -6.44
CA LEU A 120 -1.24 13.70 -5.52
C LEU A 120 -1.40 12.35 -6.24
N GLU A 121 -0.41 11.48 -6.07
CA GLU A 121 -0.51 10.09 -6.46
C GLU A 121 0.11 9.21 -5.39
N LEU A 122 -0.73 8.41 -4.72
CA LEU A 122 -0.41 7.64 -3.53
C LEU A 122 -0.80 6.17 -3.71
N LEU A 123 0.12 5.30 -3.35
CA LEU A 123 -0.13 3.88 -3.13
C LEU A 123 -0.21 3.63 -1.63
N GLN A 124 -1.39 3.23 -1.16
CA GLN A 124 -1.64 2.89 0.24
C GLN A 124 -1.85 1.39 0.36
N SER A 125 -0.98 0.72 1.10
CA SER A 125 -1.08 -0.71 1.36
C SER A 125 -1.20 -0.99 2.85
N TRP A 126 -1.88 -2.12 3.18
CA TRP A 126 -1.81 -2.66 4.54
C TRP A 126 -1.22 -4.05 4.51
N VAL A 127 -0.25 -4.25 5.37
CA VAL A 127 0.47 -5.51 5.58
C VAL A 127 -0.01 -6.07 6.92
N ALA A 128 -0.69 -7.21 6.89
CA ALA A 128 -1.09 -7.90 8.13
C ALA A 128 0.14 -8.33 8.93
N LEU A 129 0.03 -8.33 10.24
CA LEU A 129 1.10 -8.82 11.11
C LEU A 129 0.96 -10.34 11.33
N PRO A 130 2.08 -11.05 11.55
CA PRO A 130 2.03 -12.42 12.07
C PRO A 130 1.20 -12.48 13.35
N GLU A 131 0.44 -13.56 13.57
CA GLU A 131 -0.46 -13.69 14.72
C GLU A 131 0.24 -13.42 16.05
N ALA A 132 1.46 -13.93 16.23
CA ALA A 132 2.26 -13.71 17.45
C ALA A 132 2.68 -12.24 17.67
N LEU A 133 2.56 -11.38 16.63
CA LEU A 133 2.99 -9.98 16.64
C LEU A 133 1.82 -9.01 16.43
N GLU A 134 0.59 -9.48 16.31
CA GLU A 134 -0.59 -8.60 16.13
C GLU A 134 -0.75 -7.58 17.26
N GLU A 135 -0.30 -7.91 18.46
CA GLU A 135 -0.38 -7.04 19.67
C GLU A 135 0.98 -6.44 20.06
N CYS A 136 1.97 -6.38 19.14
CA CYS A 136 3.25 -5.73 19.42
C CYS A 136 3.06 -4.23 19.70
N GLU A 137 4.09 -3.60 20.23
CA GLU A 137 4.13 -2.16 20.41
C GLU A 137 3.98 -1.46 19.05
N PRO A 138 3.16 -0.40 18.96
CA PRO A 138 3.08 0.40 17.77
C PRO A 138 4.40 1.12 17.49
N ALA A 139 4.73 1.29 16.22
CA ALA A 139 5.96 1.94 15.78
C ALA A 139 5.76 2.66 14.46
N PHE A 140 6.58 3.68 14.22
CA PHE A 140 6.62 4.41 12.96
C PHE A 140 8.06 4.50 12.44
N ALA A 141 8.24 4.30 11.15
CA ALA A 141 9.50 4.49 10.45
C ALA A 141 9.28 5.25 9.13
N HIS A 142 10.09 6.27 8.90
CA HIS A 142 10.22 6.94 7.62
C HIS A 142 11.54 6.55 6.98
N THR A 143 11.51 6.08 5.73
CA THR A 143 12.71 5.78 4.96
C THR A 143 12.74 6.68 3.72
N PRO A 144 13.72 7.58 3.60
CA PRO A 144 13.80 8.48 2.46
C PRO A 144 14.15 7.73 1.17
N ALA A 145 13.82 8.34 0.04
CA ALA A 145 13.93 7.71 -1.27
C ALA A 145 15.36 7.27 -1.63
N ASP A 146 16.36 8.02 -1.20
CA ASP A 146 17.80 7.76 -1.46
C ASP A 146 18.38 6.65 -0.58
N ALA A 147 17.70 6.28 0.51
CA ALA A 147 18.08 5.12 1.33
C ALA A 147 17.54 3.79 0.79
N LEU A 148 16.59 3.82 -0.15
CA LEU A 148 16.02 2.62 -0.74
C LEU A 148 16.87 2.12 -1.91
N PRO A 149 17.16 0.80 -1.97
CA PRO A 149 17.96 0.23 -3.07
C PRO A 149 17.31 0.45 -4.43
N VAL A 150 18.11 0.90 -5.38
CA VAL A 150 17.73 1.08 -6.78
C VAL A 150 18.59 0.17 -7.67
N HIS A 151 17.98 -0.41 -8.67
CA HIS A 151 18.65 -1.15 -9.73
C HIS A 151 18.24 -0.62 -11.10
N GLU A 152 19.22 -0.45 -12.00
CA GLU A 152 18.98 0.01 -13.37
C GLU A 152 19.66 -0.93 -14.37
N SER A 153 18.92 -1.33 -15.38
CA SER A 153 19.42 -2.16 -16.48
C SER A 153 18.51 -2.05 -17.71
N ALA A 154 19.12 -1.98 -18.90
CA ALA A 154 18.44 -2.18 -20.19
C ALA A 154 16.98 -1.65 -20.29
N GLY A 155 16.76 -0.40 -19.90
CA GLY A 155 15.44 0.23 -19.93
C GLY A 155 14.52 -0.10 -18.74
N LEU A 156 15.00 -0.85 -17.76
CA LEU A 156 14.35 -1.12 -16.49
C LEU A 156 15.02 -0.30 -15.38
N TRP A 157 14.21 0.45 -14.65
CA TRP A 157 14.55 1.03 -13.36
C TRP A 157 13.64 0.41 -12.31
N LEU A 158 14.18 -0.01 -11.17
CA LEU A 158 13.38 -0.47 -10.05
C LEU A 158 13.93 0.02 -8.71
N ARG A 159 13.04 0.20 -7.75
CA ARG A 159 13.34 0.51 -6.35
C ARG A 159 12.72 -0.55 -5.45
N VAL A 160 13.53 -1.14 -4.56
CA VAL A 160 13.04 -2.08 -3.54
C VAL A 160 12.56 -1.30 -2.33
N ILE A 161 11.23 -1.16 -2.20
CA ILE A 161 10.57 -0.40 -1.13
C ILE A 161 10.68 -1.16 0.20
N ALA A 162 10.41 -2.47 0.20
CA ALA A 162 10.48 -3.31 1.39
C ALA A 162 10.87 -4.75 1.05
N GLY A 163 11.48 -5.43 2.01
CA GLY A 163 11.88 -6.83 1.91
C GLY A 163 13.13 -7.08 1.05
N THR A 164 13.28 -8.31 0.58
CA THR A 164 14.46 -8.75 -0.20
C THR A 164 14.00 -9.33 -1.53
N VAL A 165 14.46 -8.77 -2.65
CA VAL A 165 14.12 -9.23 -4.00
C VAL A 165 15.19 -8.79 -5.00
N TYR A 166 15.41 -9.54 -6.06
CA TYR A 166 16.42 -9.25 -7.11
C TYR A 166 17.85 -9.03 -6.56
N GLY A 167 18.21 -9.71 -5.45
CA GLY A 167 19.50 -9.55 -4.81
C GLY A 167 19.68 -8.28 -3.98
N HIS A 168 18.64 -7.48 -3.81
CA HIS A 168 18.64 -6.26 -3.01
C HIS A 168 17.76 -6.42 -1.76
N THR A 169 18.20 -5.85 -0.64
CA THR A 169 17.46 -5.81 0.62
C THR A 169 17.18 -4.38 1.02
N SER A 170 15.90 -4.03 1.20
CA SER A 170 15.49 -2.72 1.71
C SER A 170 15.83 -2.58 3.20
N PRO A 171 16.20 -1.38 3.67
CA PRO A 171 16.40 -1.11 5.10
C PRO A 171 15.08 -1.06 5.90
N VAL A 172 13.92 -1.08 5.24
CA VAL A 172 12.61 -1.07 5.89
C VAL A 172 12.42 -2.37 6.68
N HIS A 173 12.22 -2.23 7.98
CA HIS A 173 11.99 -3.38 8.87
C HIS A 173 10.62 -4.00 8.62
N THR A 174 10.58 -5.27 8.26
CA THR A 174 9.34 -6.05 8.04
C THR A 174 9.25 -7.19 9.05
N LEU A 175 8.02 -7.52 9.50
CA LEU A 175 7.78 -8.55 10.51
C LEU A 175 7.44 -9.92 9.91
N SER A 176 7.39 -10.02 8.57
CA SER A 176 7.20 -11.27 7.83
C SER A 176 7.96 -11.23 6.51
N PRO A 177 8.27 -12.39 5.90
CA PRO A 177 8.87 -12.44 4.58
C PRO A 177 7.94 -11.83 3.52
N LEU A 178 8.38 -10.75 2.89
CA LEU A 178 7.66 -10.05 1.83
C LEU A 178 8.62 -9.30 0.91
N PHE A 179 8.08 -8.82 -0.20
CA PHE A 179 8.73 -7.82 -1.05
C PHE A 179 7.71 -6.80 -1.55
N TYR A 180 8.18 -5.57 -1.75
CA TYR A 180 7.43 -4.49 -2.39
C TYR A 180 8.38 -3.69 -3.26
N VAL A 181 8.05 -3.55 -4.56
CA VAL A 181 8.93 -2.93 -5.57
C VAL A 181 8.14 -1.95 -6.42
N HIS A 182 8.74 -0.79 -6.70
CA HIS A 182 8.34 0.12 -7.75
C HIS A 182 9.27 -0.08 -8.95
N ALA A 183 8.72 -0.39 -10.12
CA ALA A 183 9.44 -0.56 -11.37
C ALA A 183 8.92 0.39 -12.44
N ALA A 184 9.85 1.06 -13.15
CA ALA A 184 9.57 1.84 -14.35
C ALA A 184 10.23 1.13 -15.53
N LEU A 185 9.43 0.82 -16.55
CA LEU A 185 9.85 0.10 -17.74
C LEU A 185 9.76 1.03 -18.96
N GLN A 186 10.83 1.10 -19.73
CA GLN A 186 10.80 1.67 -21.07
C GLN A 186 10.24 0.66 -22.06
N ARG A 187 9.92 1.10 -23.28
CA ARG A 187 9.46 0.24 -24.37
C ARG A 187 10.41 -0.95 -24.56
N GLY A 188 9.87 -2.14 -24.55
CA GLY A 188 10.59 -3.40 -24.77
C GLY A 188 11.39 -3.89 -23.58
N ALA A 189 11.39 -3.17 -22.47
CA ALA A 189 12.05 -3.64 -21.25
C ALA A 189 11.32 -4.85 -20.65
N GLU A 190 12.10 -5.73 -20.03
CA GLU A 190 11.62 -6.92 -19.35
C GLU A 190 11.83 -6.82 -17.84
N LEU A 191 10.80 -7.19 -17.08
CA LEU A 191 10.83 -7.28 -15.63
C LEU A 191 10.59 -8.75 -15.25
N PRO A 192 11.61 -9.51 -14.86
CA PRO A 192 11.45 -10.89 -14.43
C PRO A 192 10.51 -11.01 -13.25
N LEU A 193 9.67 -12.06 -13.21
CA LEU A 193 8.85 -12.32 -12.04
C LEU A 193 9.72 -12.65 -10.83
N PRO A 194 9.45 -12.06 -9.65
CA PRO A 194 10.18 -12.40 -8.43
C PRO A 194 10.10 -13.89 -8.12
N THR A 195 11.15 -14.44 -7.58
CA THR A 195 11.23 -15.85 -7.13
C THR A 195 11.40 -15.92 -5.62
N GLY A 196 11.16 -17.11 -5.03
CA GLY A 196 11.38 -17.32 -3.61
C GLY A 196 10.23 -16.89 -2.70
N TYR A 197 9.05 -16.56 -3.25
CA TYR A 197 7.85 -16.21 -2.51
C TYR A 197 6.64 -16.98 -3.02
N SER A 198 5.79 -17.41 -2.09
CA SER A 198 4.60 -18.23 -2.39
C SER A 198 3.52 -17.46 -3.14
N GLU A 199 3.30 -16.19 -2.78
CA GLU A 199 2.30 -15.33 -3.42
C GLU A 199 2.95 -14.07 -3.98
N ARG A 200 2.59 -13.73 -5.22
CA ARG A 200 3.20 -12.63 -5.98
C ARG A 200 2.17 -11.97 -6.86
N ALA A 201 2.22 -10.64 -6.93
CA ALA A 201 1.37 -9.88 -7.83
C ALA A 201 2.12 -8.74 -8.51
N ALA A 202 1.60 -8.30 -9.66
CA ALA A 202 1.99 -7.10 -10.35
C ALA A 202 0.76 -6.19 -10.51
N TYR A 203 0.87 -4.95 -10.06
CA TYR A 203 -0.12 -3.91 -10.27
C TYR A 203 0.39 -2.92 -11.31
N VAL A 204 -0.37 -2.71 -12.38
CA VAL A 204 -0.05 -1.72 -13.42
C VAL A 204 -0.52 -0.35 -12.95
N ALA A 205 0.40 0.50 -12.49
CA ALA A 205 0.05 1.85 -12.07
C ALA A 205 -0.19 2.75 -13.28
N HIS A 206 0.72 2.69 -14.28
CA HIS A 206 0.62 3.43 -15.53
C HIS A 206 1.02 2.58 -16.72
N GLY A 207 0.48 2.95 -17.89
CA GLY A 207 0.80 2.30 -19.16
C GLY A 207 0.14 0.93 -19.33
N GLU A 208 0.84 0.07 -20.04
CA GLU A 208 0.39 -1.28 -20.42
C GLU A 208 1.56 -2.25 -20.29
N ILE A 209 1.26 -3.47 -19.89
CA ILE A 209 2.23 -4.57 -19.86
C ILE A 209 1.72 -5.79 -20.62
N GLU A 210 2.64 -6.64 -21.02
CA GLU A 210 2.35 -7.97 -21.56
C GLU A 210 2.92 -9.06 -20.66
N HIS A 211 2.15 -10.11 -20.45
CA HIS A 211 2.60 -11.33 -19.78
C HIS A 211 1.97 -12.54 -20.48
N GLU A 212 2.79 -13.51 -20.88
CA GLU A 212 2.38 -14.73 -21.60
C GLU A 212 1.53 -14.46 -22.86
N GLY A 213 1.75 -13.31 -23.53
CA GLY A 213 1.05 -12.90 -24.75
C GLY A 213 -0.32 -12.26 -24.51
N ALA A 214 -0.71 -12.02 -23.29
CA ALA A 214 -1.88 -11.22 -22.91
C ALA A 214 -1.46 -9.83 -22.45
N ARG A 215 -2.32 -8.83 -22.72
CA ARG A 215 -2.11 -7.41 -22.37
C ARG A 215 -2.92 -7.01 -21.16
N TYR A 216 -2.31 -6.17 -20.31
CA TYR A 216 -2.91 -5.67 -19.09
C TYR A 216 -2.62 -4.18 -18.97
N THR A 217 -3.63 -3.42 -18.60
CA THR A 217 -3.59 -1.94 -18.61
C THR A 217 -3.57 -1.35 -17.22
N ALA A 218 -3.30 -0.05 -17.12
CA ALA A 218 -3.31 0.70 -15.88
C ALA A 218 -4.58 0.45 -15.05
N GLY A 219 -4.39 0.24 -13.75
CA GLY A 219 -5.43 -0.09 -12.79
C GLY A 219 -5.61 -1.59 -12.54
N GLN A 220 -5.07 -2.46 -13.36
CA GLN A 220 -5.21 -3.91 -13.21
C GLN A 220 -4.11 -4.49 -12.32
N MET A 221 -4.46 -5.50 -11.52
CA MET A 221 -3.51 -6.29 -10.73
C MET A 221 -3.59 -7.76 -11.16
N LEU A 222 -2.43 -8.31 -11.49
CA LEU A 222 -2.22 -9.70 -11.84
C LEU A 222 -1.71 -10.45 -10.62
N VAL A 223 -2.41 -11.46 -10.15
CA VAL A 223 -1.90 -12.37 -9.11
C VAL A 223 -1.43 -13.64 -9.80
N PHE A 224 -0.14 -13.90 -9.69
CA PHE A 224 0.51 -15.02 -10.38
C PHE A 224 0.28 -16.33 -9.64
N ALA A 225 0.20 -17.43 -10.40
CA ALA A 225 0.25 -18.76 -9.80
C ALA A 225 1.60 -18.99 -9.09
N PRO A 226 1.66 -19.83 -8.05
CA PRO A 226 2.90 -20.04 -7.29
C PRO A 226 4.08 -20.51 -8.14
N ASP A 227 3.82 -21.30 -9.18
CA ASP A 227 4.79 -21.84 -10.13
C ASP A 227 5.00 -20.96 -11.38
N ALA A 228 4.34 -19.81 -11.48
CA ALA A 228 4.52 -18.90 -12.62
C ALA A 228 5.98 -18.42 -12.70
N THR A 229 6.51 -18.45 -13.91
CA THR A 229 7.86 -18.01 -14.26
C THR A 229 7.83 -17.07 -15.46
N GLY A 230 8.97 -16.53 -15.87
CA GLY A 230 9.09 -15.63 -17.00
C GLY A 230 9.17 -14.16 -16.57
N ALA A 231 8.71 -13.28 -17.45
CA ALA A 231 8.81 -11.84 -17.26
C ALA A 231 7.52 -11.12 -17.66
N ILE A 232 7.40 -9.90 -17.20
CA ILE A 232 6.49 -8.89 -17.70
C ILE A 232 7.27 -8.07 -18.72
N THR A 233 6.68 -7.76 -19.86
CA THR A 233 7.26 -6.85 -20.87
C THR A 233 6.39 -5.60 -20.99
N ALA A 234 7.01 -4.49 -21.35
CA ALA A 234 6.31 -3.23 -21.59
C ALA A 234 6.26 -2.93 -23.11
N PRO A 235 5.09 -2.96 -23.75
CA PRO A 235 4.98 -2.61 -25.19
C PRO A 235 5.25 -1.12 -25.42
N ASP A 236 5.06 -0.29 -24.40
CA ASP A 236 5.47 1.10 -24.31
C ASP A 236 5.92 1.40 -22.86
N ALA A 237 6.17 2.67 -22.50
CA ALA A 237 6.52 3.00 -21.12
C ALA A 237 5.44 2.58 -20.12
N ALA A 238 5.84 1.94 -19.03
CA ALA A 238 4.92 1.48 -17.99
C ALA A 238 5.51 1.65 -16.59
N THR A 239 4.62 1.85 -15.60
CA THR A 239 4.96 1.82 -14.17
C THR A 239 4.22 0.66 -13.52
N VAL A 240 4.98 -0.20 -12.84
CA VAL A 240 4.47 -1.42 -12.23
C VAL A 240 4.88 -1.48 -10.77
N MET A 241 3.94 -1.85 -9.89
CA MET A 241 4.25 -2.22 -8.52
C MET A 241 4.23 -3.74 -8.40
N LEU A 242 5.34 -4.33 -7.96
CA LEU A 242 5.38 -5.75 -7.61
C LEU A 242 5.27 -5.89 -6.09
N LEU A 243 4.43 -6.80 -5.65
CA LEU A 243 4.22 -7.10 -4.23
C LEU A 243 3.98 -8.59 -4.03
N GLY A 244 4.33 -9.06 -2.84
CA GLY A 244 4.12 -10.45 -2.48
C GLY A 244 4.82 -10.84 -1.20
N GLY A 245 4.75 -12.13 -0.87
CA GLY A 245 5.35 -12.68 0.33
C GLY A 245 4.75 -14.03 0.69
N GLU A 246 5.01 -14.42 1.93
CA GLU A 246 4.42 -15.63 2.49
C GLU A 246 3.03 -15.33 3.08
N PRO A 247 2.01 -16.16 2.79
CA PRO A 247 0.68 -15.96 3.34
C PRO A 247 0.68 -16.17 4.86
N LEU A 248 0.00 -15.28 5.58
CA LEU A 248 -0.11 -15.34 7.04
C LEU A 248 -1.38 -16.05 7.54
N GLY A 249 -2.12 -16.69 6.65
CA GLY A 249 -3.41 -17.30 6.97
C GLY A 249 -4.57 -16.30 6.98
N SER A 250 -5.74 -16.78 7.39
CA SER A 250 -6.97 -15.97 7.36
C SER A 250 -6.91 -14.79 8.34
N ARG A 251 -7.39 -13.64 7.88
CA ARG A 251 -7.54 -12.44 8.71
C ARG A 251 -8.97 -11.92 8.63
N HIS A 252 -9.50 -11.51 9.79
CA HIS A 252 -10.71 -10.70 9.87
C HIS A 252 -10.33 -9.25 9.58
N LEU A 253 -11.07 -8.63 8.69
CA LEU A 253 -10.89 -7.23 8.33
C LEU A 253 -12.23 -6.52 8.52
N PHE A 254 -12.22 -5.49 9.32
CA PHE A 254 -13.36 -4.62 9.53
C PHE A 254 -12.90 -3.17 9.64
N TRP A 255 -13.36 -2.31 8.75
CA TRP A 255 -12.96 -0.91 8.67
C TRP A 255 -11.43 -0.81 8.59
N ASN A 256 -10.74 -0.28 9.59
CA ASN A 256 -9.27 -0.15 9.65
C ASN A 256 -8.61 -1.17 10.59
N PHE A 257 -9.34 -2.19 11.00
CA PHE A 257 -8.88 -3.21 11.94
C PHE A 257 -8.65 -4.55 11.24
N VAL A 258 -7.51 -5.14 11.52
CA VAL A 258 -7.15 -6.49 11.06
C VAL A 258 -6.75 -7.33 12.26
N SER A 259 -7.20 -8.57 12.31
CA SER A 259 -6.77 -9.54 13.32
C SER A 259 -7.06 -10.98 12.88
N SER A 260 -6.28 -11.93 13.37
CA SER A 260 -6.57 -13.36 13.28
C SER A 260 -7.79 -13.76 14.15
N ARG A 261 -8.14 -12.92 15.13
CA ARG A 261 -9.21 -13.15 16.10
C ARG A 261 -10.37 -12.18 15.94
N LYS A 262 -11.58 -12.70 15.72
CA LYS A 262 -12.78 -11.90 15.55
C LYS A 262 -13.12 -11.07 16.81
N GLU A 263 -12.89 -11.65 17.98
CA GLU A 263 -13.13 -11.01 19.28
C GLU A 263 -12.27 -9.76 19.45
N ARG A 264 -11.03 -9.79 18.92
CA ARG A 264 -10.13 -8.61 18.95
C ARG A 264 -10.66 -7.48 18.08
N ILE A 265 -11.30 -7.78 16.95
CA ILE A 265 -11.97 -6.77 16.12
C ILE A 265 -13.13 -6.13 16.91
N GLU A 266 -13.97 -6.93 17.58
CA GLU A 266 -15.08 -6.40 18.37
C GLU A 266 -14.60 -5.55 19.54
N GLN A 267 -13.51 -5.96 20.19
CA GLN A 267 -12.86 -5.17 21.24
C GLN A 267 -12.37 -3.83 20.69
N ALA A 268 -11.68 -3.80 19.55
CA ALA A 268 -11.19 -2.56 18.95
C ALA A 268 -12.33 -1.58 18.57
N LYS A 269 -13.45 -2.13 18.07
CA LYS A 269 -14.66 -1.33 17.79
C LYS A 269 -15.22 -0.68 19.06
N ALA A 270 -15.27 -1.45 20.15
CA ALA A 270 -15.72 -0.94 21.45
C ALA A 270 -14.76 0.10 22.00
N ASP A 271 -13.46 -0.13 21.90
CA ASP A 271 -12.41 0.78 22.34
C ASP A 271 -12.45 2.12 21.59
N TRP A 272 -12.63 2.06 20.27
CA TRP A 272 -12.77 3.28 19.46
C TRP A 272 -14.01 4.08 19.82
N ARG A 273 -15.18 3.42 19.97
CA ARG A 273 -16.42 4.09 20.39
C ARG A 273 -16.30 4.74 21.76
N ALA A 274 -15.61 4.09 22.69
CA ALA A 274 -15.37 4.57 24.03
C ALA A 274 -14.24 5.60 24.15
N GLY A 275 -13.55 5.95 23.05
CA GLY A 275 -12.45 6.93 23.07
C GLY A 275 -11.16 6.42 23.74
N ARG A 276 -10.96 5.09 23.80
CA ARG A 276 -9.77 4.51 24.45
C ARG A 276 -8.49 4.53 23.59
N PHE A 277 -8.61 4.79 22.29
CA PHE A 277 -7.45 5.06 21.47
C PHE A 277 -6.95 6.49 21.68
N ALA A 278 -5.67 6.66 21.99
CA ALA A 278 -5.04 7.97 22.04
C ALA A 278 -5.13 8.65 20.66
N LEU A 279 -5.35 9.95 20.62
CA LEU A 279 -5.32 10.74 19.40
C LEU A 279 -3.91 11.29 19.16
N PRO A 280 -3.53 11.62 17.90
CA PRO A 280 -2.34 12.41 17.66
C PRO A 280 -2.39 13.73 18.46
N PRO A 281 -1.24 14.25 18.92
CA PRO A 281 -1.19 15.58 19.55
C PRO A 281 -1.82 16.64 18.64
N ASP A 282 -2.49 17.61 19.24
CA ASP A 282 -3.15 18.75 18.57
C ASP A 282 -4.30 18.39 17.61
N GLU A 283 -4.81 17.15 17.68
CA GLU A 283 -5.96 16.68 16.91
C GLU A 283 -7.20 16.62 17.80
N ASP A 284 -8.20 17.45 17.50
CA ASP A 284 -9.45 17.55 18.26
C ASP A 284 -10.62 16.76 17.66
N ARG A 285 -10.48 16.24 16.43
CA ARG A 285 -11.55 15.59 15.67
C ARG A 285 -11.12 14.23 15.15
N LYS A 286 -11.78 13.18 15.63
CA LYS A 286 -11.66 11.81 15.13
C LYS A 286 -12.68 11.49 14.03
N SER A 287 -12.36 10.54 13.17
CA SER A 287 -13.33 9.96 12.26
C SER A 287 -14.43 9.24 13.04
N THR A 288 -15.69 9.61 12.79
CA THR A 288 -16.86 8.95 13.41
C THR A 288 -17.37 7.76 12.58
N ARG A 289 -16.86 7.58 11.36
CA ARG A 289 -17.34 6.54 10.45
C ARG A 289 -16.70 5.19 10.79
N LEU A 290 -17.48 4.30 11.41
CA LEU A 290 -17.22 2.85 11.49
C LEU A 290 -17.91 2.16 10.30
N ASN A 291 -17.61 2.57 9.08
CA ASN A 291 -18.25 1.99 7.90
C ASN A 291 -17.51 0.72 7.47
N SER A 292 -18.24 -0.39 7.38
CA SER A 292 -17.79 -1.72 6.95
C SER A 292 -17.63 -1.87 5.43
N SER A 293 -17.29 -0.79 4.72
CA SER A 293 -17.17 -0.81 3.24
C SER A 293 -15.84 -1.37 2.74
N HIS A 294 -15.37 -2.47 3.34
CA HIS A 294 -14.21 -3.22 2.86
C HIS A 294 -14.59 -4.62 2.38
#